data_993b2fe8628bd63d930b41fd3f973e7a
#
_entry.id   993b2fe8628bd63d930b41fd3f973e7a
#
_cell.length_a   1.000
_cell.length_b   1.000
_cell.length_c   1.000
_cell.angle_alpha   90.00
_cell.angle_beta   90.00
_cell.angle_gamma   90.00
#
_symmetry.space_group_name_H-M   'P 1'
#
loop_
_entity.id
_entity.type
_entity.pdbx_description
1 polymer ?
#
loop_
_entity_poly.entity_id
_entity_poly.type
_entity_poly.pdbx_seq_one_letter_code
_entity_poly.pdbx_strand_id
1 'polypeptide(L)'
;MVYNIKAHLRRLQGNNIDVILPYPMPYEPNIEAHHERYLSKEEWNAVLLALEELEPEYAEAFTEVLRQGYLYNYNIIIAKGNVLVDYCEWLFPILLRIEEINNPKGTKAANRFIGYIGETLETLYFMSNKQGLKIAHVGCKFLV
;
A
#
# COMPACT_ATOMS: atom_id res chain seq x y z
N MET A 1 -15.08 20.75 -7.87
CA MET A 1 -15.05 19.74 -8.96
C MET A 1 -15.36 18.39 -8.34
N VAL A 2 -16.57 17.92 -8.54
CA VAL A 2 -16.96 16.59 -8.07
C VAL A 2 -16.21 15.58 -8.91
N TYR A 3 -15.35 14.77 -8.29
CA TYR A 3 -14.69 13.66 -8.96
C TYR A 3 -15.76 12.74 -9.55
N ASN A 4 -15.80 12.68 -10.86
CA ASN A 4 -16.80 11.87 -11.54
C ASN A 4 -16.34 10.40 -11.52
N ILE A 5 -16.61 9.72 -10.39
CA ILE A 5 -16.35 8.28 -10.20
C ILE A 5 -16.86 7.48 -11.40
N LYS A 6 -18.00 7.87 -11.97
CA LYS A 6 -18.56 7.23 -13.16
C LYS A 6 -17.63 7.33 -14.38
N ALA A 7 -16.91 8.43 -14.54
CA ALA A 7 -15.95 8.58 -15.64
C ALA A 7 -14.75 7.66 -15.45
N HIS A 8 -14.27 7.50 -14.22
CA HIS A 8 -13.16 6.56 -13.92
C HIS A 8 -13.60 5.10 -14.07
N LEU A 9 -14.81 4.76 -13.65
CA LEU A 9 -15.37 3.42 -13.88
C LEU A 9 -15.51 3.10 -15.37
N ARG A 10 -15.93 4.09 -16.19
CA ARG A 10 -15.97 3.93 -17.65
C ARG A 10 -14.57 3.73 -18.25
N ARG A 11 -13.54 4.39 -17.72
CA ARG A 11 -12.15 4.18 -18.16
C ARG A 11 -11.66 2.77 -17.83
N LEU A 12 -11.99 2.24 -16.66
CA LEU A 12 -11.70 0.85 -16.31
C LEU A 12 -12.34 -0.11 -17.31
N GLN A 13 -13.59 0.11 -17.67
CA GLN A 13 -14.35 -0.76 -18.57
C GLN A 13 -13.92 -0.61 -20.04
N GLY A 14 -13.68 0.63 -20.52
CA GLY A 14 -13.44 0.93 -21.93
C GLY A 14 -11.99 0.77 -22.40
N ASN A 15 -10.99 0.97 -21.52
CA ASN A 15 -9.56 1.00 -21.85
C ASN A 15 -8.77 -0.22 -21.35
N ASN A 16 -9.47 -1.24 -20.87
CA ASN A 16 -8.85 -2.43 -20.27
C ASN A 16 -7.81 -2.11 -19.16
N ILE A 17 -8.09 -1.07 -18.36
CA ILE A 17 -7.31 -0.72 -17.18
C ILE A 17 -7.72 -1.62 -16.03
N ASP A 18 -6.77 -2.17 -15.30
CA ASP A 18 -7.01 -3.08 -14.19
C ASP A 18 -7.18 -2.35 -12.86
N VAL A 19 -6.42 -1.28 -12.66
CA VAL A 19 -6.46 -0.48 -11.43
C VAL A 19 -6.14 0.99 -11.71
N ILE A 20 -6.81 1.86 -10.98
CA ILE A 20 -6.54 3.30 -10.93
C ILE A 20 -6.05 3.64 -9.53
N LEU A 21 -4.87 4.22 -9.45
CA LEU A 21 -4.24 4.69 -8.22
C LEU A 21 -4.02 6.21 -8.29
N PRO A 22 -3.90 6.90 -7.15
CA PRO A 22 -3.38 8.25 -7.14
C PRO A 22 -1.98 8.33 -7.73
N TYR A 23 -1.58 9.48 -8.25
CA TYR A 23 -0.17 9.72 -8.52
C TYR A 23 0.63 9.52 -7.23
N PRO A 24 1.76 8.78 -7.26
CA PRO A 24 2.57 8.60 -6.08
C PRO A 24 3.13 9.93 -5.60
N MET A 25 3.15 10.11 -4.29
CA MET A 25 3.68 11.31 -3.64
C MET A 25 5.18 11.19 -3.43
N PRO A 26 5.96 12.24 -3.73
CA PRO A 26 7.39 12.25 -3.45
C PRO A 26 7.68 12.49 -1.97
N TYR A 27 8.66 11.77 -1.44
CA TYR A 27 9.20 11.91 -0.09
C TYR A 27 10.72 11.93 -0.12
N GLU A 28 11.30 12.91 0.51
CA GLU A 28 12.75 13.05 0.60
C GLU A 28 13.26 12.79 2.00
N PRO A 29 14.41 12.14 2.12
CA PRO A 29 15.24 11.56 1.05
C PRO A 29 14.69 10.24 0.50
N ASN A 30 13.81 9.55 1.25
CA ASN A 30 13.17 8.30 0.88
C ASN A 30 11.98 7.99 1.82
N ILE A 31 11.26 6.90 1.56
CA ILE A 31 10.10 6.47 2.35
C ILE A 31 10.50 6.10 3.77
N GLU A 32 11.62 5.38 3.95
CA GLU A 32 12.11 4.97 5.27
C GLU A 32 12.32 6.18 6.20
N ALA A 33 13.08 7.17 5.75
CA ALA A 33 13.33 8.39 6.51
C ALA A 33 12.05 9.21 6.79
N HIS A 34 11.11 9.23 5.85
CA HIS A 34 9.82 9.86 6.08
C HIS A 34 9.03 9.19 7.20
N HIS A 35 9.00 7.86 7.19
CA HIS A 35 8.23 7.07 8.15
C HIS A 35 8.91 6.91 9.51
N GLU A 36 10.21 7.13 9.65
CA GLU A 36 10.92 7.16 10.97
C GLU A 36 10.27 8.10 12.00
N ARG A 37 9.51 9.09 11.52
CA ARG A 37 8.74 10.00 12.38
C ARG A 37 7.51 9.36 13.02
N TYR A 38 7.00 8.28 12.45
CA TYR A 38 5.70 7.68 12.80
C TYR A 38 5.80 6.22 13.18
N LEU A 39 6.85 5.53 12.73
CA LEU A 39 7.05 4.10 12.91
C LEU A 39 8.39 3.82 13.57
N SER A 40 8.36 2.94 14.57
CA SER A 40 9.58 2.47 15.24
C SER A 40 10.28 1.38 14.42
N LYS A 41 11.54 1.09 14.78
CA LYS A 41 12.27 -0.03 14.16
C LYS A 41 11.60 -1.38 14.42
N GLU A 42 11.00 -1.55 15.57
CA GLU A 42 10.26 -2.75 15.95
C GLU A 42 9.05 -2.96 15.04
N GLU A 43 8.33 -1.88 14.70
CA GLU A 43 7.19 -1.93 13.79
C GLU A 43 7.63 -2.28 12.36
N TRP A 44 8.74 -1.73 11.86
CA TRP A 44 9.33 -2.14 10.59
C TRP A 44 9.80 -3.59 10.58
N ASN A 45 10.44 -4.04 11.65
CA ASN A 45 10.86 -5.43 11.78
C ASN A 45 9.65 -6.38 11.77
N ALA A 46 8.54 -6.00 12.38
CA ALA A 46 7.31 -6.78 12.34
C ALA A 46 6.78 -6.93 10.89
N VAL A 47 6.86 -5.87 10.08
CA VAL A 47 6.49 -5.93 8.65
C VAL A 47 7.38 -6.92 7.91
N LEU A 48 8.70 -6.80 8.07
CA LEU A 48 9.66 -7.67 7.40
C LEU A 48 9.45 -9.13 7.79
N LEU A 49 9.30 -9.43 9.08
CA LEU A 49 9.03 -10.77 9.57
C LEU A 49 7.74 -11.36 9.00
N ALA A 50 6.67 -10.58 8.96
CA ALA A 50 5.40 -11.03 8.38
C ALA A 50 5.53 -11.34 6.88
N LEU A 51 6.26 -10.52 6.14
CA LEU A 51 6.54 -10.77 4.71
C LEU A 51 7.41 -12.01 4.52
N GLU A 52 8.48 -12.18 5.30
CA GLU A 52 9.34 -13.36 5.23
C GLU A 52 8.58 -14.66 5.52
N GLU A 53 7.61 -14.62 6.44
CA GLU A 53 6.78 -15.78 6.78
C GLU A 53 5.71 -16.10 5.73
N LEU A 54 5.03 -15.09 5.21
CA LEU A 54 3.82 -15.26 4.38
C LEU A 54 4.09 -15.06 2.89
N GLU A 55 4.96 -14.12 2.54
CA GLU A 55 5.20 -13.65 1.18
C GLU A 55 6.71 -13.36 0.95
N PRO A 56 7.59 -14.38 1.05
CA PRO A 56 9.04 -14.16 1.06
C PRO A 56 9.58 -13.48 -0.19
N GLU A 57 8.92 -13.61 -1.33
CA GLU A 57 9.29 -12.93 -2.57
C GLU A 57 9.11 -11.40 -2.49
N TYR A 58 8.19 -10.93 -1.64
CA TYR A 58 8.00 -9.49 -1.41
C TYR A 58 8.94 -8.93 -0.33
N ALA A 59 9.53 -9.75 0.51
CA ALA A 59 10.42 -9.31 1.56
C ALA A 59 11.67 -8.61 1.00
N GLU A 60 12.24 -9.12 -0.09
CA GLU A 60 13.38 -8.51 -0.78
C GLU A 60 12.98 -7.17 -1.42
N ALA A 61 11.88 -7.14 -2.15
CA ALA A 61 11.37 -5.94 -2.79
C ALA A 61 10.96 -4.85 -1.78
N PHE A 62 10.56 -5.22 -0.58
CA PHE A 62 10.19 -4.30 0.49
C PHE A 62 11.34 -3.34 0.86
N THR A 63 12.55 -3.85 0.98
CA THR A 63 13.73 -3.02 1.28
C THR A 63 14.00 -2.00 0.17
N GLU A 64 13.79 -2.38 -1.08
CA GLU A 64 13.94 -1.47 -2.22
C GLU A 64 12.86 -0.39 -2.23
N VAL A 65 11.61 -0.75 -1.90
CA VAL A 65 10.51 0.21 -1.76
C VAL A 65 10.81 1.26 -0.69
N LEU A 66 11.35 0.87 0.46
CA LEU A 66 11.70 1.81 1.53
C LEU A 66 12.79 2.81 1.12
N ARG A 67 13.72 2.42 0.25
CA ARG A 67 14.80 3.28 -0.22
C ARG A 67 14.40 4.26 -1.31
N GLN A 68 13.28 4.03 -1.98
CA GLN A 68 12.80 4.96 -3.00
C GLN A 68 12.06 6.16 -2.41
N GLY A 69 11.86 7.20 -3.22
CA GLY A 69 11.23 8.45 -2.81
C GLY A 69 9.75 8.61 -3.18
N TYR A 70 9.06 7.55 -3.61
CA TYR A 70 7.67 7.65 -4.06
C TYR A 70 6.78 6.63 -3.37
N LEU A 71 5.63 7.08 -2.86
CA LEU A 71 4.67 6.29 -2.11
C LEU A 71 3.26 6.52 -2.64
N TYR A 72 2.49 5.45 -2.84
CA TYR A 72 1.04 5.55 -3.00
C TYR A 72 0.42 5.86 -1.63
N ASN A 73 -0.19 7.03 -1.53
CA ASN A 73 -0.76 7.51 -0.28
C ASN A 73 -2.26 7.28 -0.20
N TYR A 74 -2.75 7.36 1.02
CA TYR A 74 -4.17 7.45 1.38
C TYR A 74 -4.99 6.18 1.21
N ASN A 75 -4.38 5.04 0.88
CA ASN A 75 -5.10 3.77 0.66
C ASN A 75 -6.32 3.95 -0.28
N ILE A 76 -6.14 4.73 -1.35
CA ILE A 76 -7.19 5.00 -2.34
C ILE A 76 -6.95 4.14 -3.57
N ILE A 77 -7.89 3.25 -3.87
CA ILE A 77 -7.81 2.32 -4.99
C ILE A 77 -9.17 2.21 -5.69
N ILE A 78 -9.15 2.20 -7.02
CA ILE A 78 -10.29 1.83 -7.86
C ILE A 78 -9.80 0.72 -8.79
N ALA A 79 -10.32 -0.47 -8.65
CA ALA A 79 -9.84 -1.64 -9.38
C ALA A 79 -10.99 -2.50 -9.92
N LYS A 80 -10.67 -3.37 -10.89
CA LYS A 80 -11.54 -4.48 -11.26
C LYS A 80 -11.73 -5.39 -10.04
N GLY A 81 -12.91 -6.04 -9.94
CA GLY A 81 -13.25 -6.84 -8.77
C GLY A 81 -12.24 -7.96 -8.46
N ASN A 82 -11.77 -8.67 -9.48
CA ASN A 82 -10.73 -9.69 -9.30
C ASN A 82 -9.40 -9.12 -8.80
N VAL A 83 -8.96 -8.00 -9.33
CA VAL A 83 -7.71 -7.32 -8.89
C VAL A 83 -7.82 -6.87 -7.44
N LEU A 84 -8.98 -6.34 -7.04
CA LEU A 84 -9.21 -5.92 -5.66
C LEU A 84 -9.25 -7.12 -4.71
N VAL A 85 -9.86 -8.23 -5.11
CA VAL A 85 -9.88 -9.47 -4.32
C VAL A 85 -8.47 -10.00 -4.12
N ASP A 86 -7.70 -10.16 -5.19
CA ASP A 86 -6.31 -10.65 -5.14
C ASP A 86 -5.44 -9.77 -4.21
N TYR A 87 -5.59 -8.45 -4.33
CA TYR A 87 -4.88 -7.51 -3.46
C TYR A 87 -5.29 -7.64 -1.99
N CYS A 88 -6.57 -7.76 -1.70
CA CYS A 88 -7.06 -7.91 -0.33
C CYS A 88 -6.65 -9.26 0.29
N GLU A 89 -6.68 -10.34 -0.48
CA GLU A 89 -6.25 -11.67 -0.05
C GLU A 89 -4.75 -11.71 0.26
N TRP A 90 -3.96 -10.92 -0.46
CA TRP A 90 -2.55 -10.72 -0.15
C TRP A 90 -2.33 -9.82 1.07
N LEU A 91 -3.02 -8.67 1.15
CA LEU A 91 -2.77 -7.63 2.14
C LEU A 91 -3.21 -8.01 3.55
N PHE A 92 -4.45 -8.51 3.71
CA PHE A 92 -5.03 -8.68 5.05
C PHE A 92 -4.32 -9.72 5.91
N PRO A 93 -3.89 -10.90 5.41
CA PRO A 93 -3.09 -11.81 6.23
C PRO A 93 -1.79 -11.19 6.73
N ILE A 94 -1.13 -10.38 5.91
CA ILE A 94 0.09 -9.67 6.28
C ILE A 94 -0.19 -8.65 7.40
N LEU A 95 -1.22 -7.81 7.26
CA LEU A 95 -1.59 -6.83 8.27
C LEU A 95 -1.96 -7.49 9.61
N LEU A 96 -2.72 -8.58 9.58
CA LEU A 96 -3.07 -9.33 10.79
C LEU A 96 -1.82 -9.92 11.45
N ARG A 97 -0.89 -10.46 10.66
CA ARG A 97 0.35 -11.00 11.19
C ARG A 97 1.25 -9.93 11.81
N ILE A 98 1.34 -8.78 11.18
CA ILE A 98 2.06 -7.62 11.73
C ILE A 98 1.46 -7.21 13.09
N GLU A 99 0.14 -7.14 13.17
CA GLU A 99 -0.55 -6.81 14.42
C GLU A 99 -0.23 -7.84 15.51
N GLU A 100 -0.27 -9.14 15.21
CA GLU A 100 0.07 -10.20 16.15
C GLU A 100 1.53 -10.12 16.64
N ILE A 101 2.48 -9.87 15.74
CA ILE A 101 3.90 -9.73 16.09
C ILE A 101 4.13 -8.51 16.98
N ASN A 102 3.52 -7.38 16.63
CA ASN A 102 3.75 -6.12 17.31
C ASN A 102 2.94 -5.97 18.61
N ASN A 103 1.80 -6.63 18.71
CA ASN A 103 0.87 -6.54 19.84
C ASN A 103 0.28 -7.91 20.23
N PRO A 104 1.12 -8.89 20.58
CA PRO A 104 0.71 -10.30 20.77
C PRO A 104 -0.38 -10.50 21.86
N LYS A 105 -0.57 -9.55 22.75
CA LYS A 105 -1.57 -9.61 23.82
C LYS A 105 -2.74 -8.65 23.63
N GLY A 106 -2.79 -7.91 22.52
CA GLY A 106 -3.82 -6.89 22.30
C GLY A 106 -3.83 -5.77 23.34
N THR A 107 -2.71 -5.52 24.04
CA THR A 107 -2.61 -4.61 25.18
C THR A 107 -2.29 -3.17 24.80
N LYS A 108 -1.80 -2.94 23.57
CA LYS A 108 -1.53 -1.59 23.07
C LYS A 108 -2.84 -0.99 22.54
N ALA A 109 -3.07 0.28 22.83
CA ALA A 109 -4.13 1.03 22.17
C ALA A 109 -3.97 0.97 20.65
N ALA A 110 -5.08 0.86 19.93
CA ALA A 110 -5.07 0.87 18.47
C ALA A 110 -4.26 2.07 17.98
N ASN A 111 -3.13 1.79 17.35
CA ASN A 111 -2.19 2.79 16.90
C ASN A 111 -2.37 2.98 15.38
N ARG A 112 -2.13 4.18 14.88
CA ARG A 112 -2.24 4.49 13.44
C ARG A 112 -1.16 3.84 12.57
N PHE A 113 -0.20 3.13 13.18
CA PHE A 113 0.92 2.51 12.47
C PHE A 113 0.46 1.55 11.35
N ILE A 114 -0.61 0.79 11.57
CA ILE A 114 -1.19 -0.11 10.55
C ILE A 114 -1.62 0.67 9.29
N GLY A 115 -2.16 1.89 9.44
CA GLY A 115 -2.51 2.74 8.31
C GLY A 115 -1.29 3.15 7.47
N TYR A 116 -0.20 3.56 8.11
CA TYR A 116 1.06 3.89 7.42
C TYR A 116 1.70 2.69 6.76
N ILE A 117 1.69 1.55 7.44
CA ILE A 117 2.17 0.28 6.88
C ILE A 117 1.31 -0.12 5.68
N GLY A 118 -0.01 0.04 5.75
CA GLY A 118 -0.92 -0.22 4.64
C GLY A 118 -0.56 0.53 3.37
N GLU A 119 -0.21 1.81 3.46
CA GLU A 119 0.24 2.62 2.31
C GLU A 119 1.56 2.11 1.72
N THR A 120 2.50 1.69 2.58
CA THR A 120 3.77 1.11 2.13
C THR A 120 3.56 -0.24 1.46
N LEU A 121 2.70 -1.09 2.01
CA LEU A 121 2.34 -2.38 1.43
C LEU A 121 1.56 -2.23 0.11
N GLU A 122 0.67 -1.25 0.00
CA GLU A 122 0.00 -0.90 -1.28
C GLU A 122 1.04 -0.56 -2.35
N THR A 123 2.01 0.27 -2.00
CA THR A 123 3.12 0.63 -2.89
C THR A 123 3.93 -0.60 -3.29
N LEU A 124 4.29 -1.45 -2.34
CA LEU A 124 5.02 -2.69 -2.58
C LEU A 124 4.27 -3.60 -3.55
N TYR A 125 2.98 -3.85 -3.29
CA TYR A 125 2.17 -4.74 -4.13
C TYR A 125 2.06 -4.25 -5.57
N PHE A 126 1.66 -3.00 -5.78
CA PHE A 126 1.44 -2.48 -7.13
C PHE A 126 2.73 -2.23 -7.90
N MET A 127 3.81 -1.89 -7.24
CA MET A 127 5.12 -1.80 -7.91
C MET A 127 5.65 -3.17 -8.31
N SER A 128 5.50 -4.19 -7.47
CA SER A 128 5.92 -5.55 -7.77
C SER A 128 5.10 -6.21 -8.88
N ASN A 129 3.83 -5.82 -9.02
CA ASN A 129 2.90 -6.40 -10.01
C ASN A 129 2.66 -5.51 -11.25
N LYS A 130 3.42 -4.42 -11.42
CA LYS A 130 3.20 -3.45 -12.50
C LYS A 130 3.33 -4.02 -13.93
N GLN A 131 4.05 -5.12 -14.11
CA GLN A 131 4.18 -5.76 -15.44
C GLN A 131 2.96 -6.60 -15.80
N GLY A 132 2.24 -7.14 -14.80
CA GLY A 132 1.04 -7.94 -14.99
C GLY A 132 -0.27 -7.16 -14.94
N LEU A 133 -0.23 -5.89 -14.52
CA LEU A 133 -1.40 -5.04 -14.34
C LEU A 133 -1.31 -3.77 -15.19
N LYS A 134 -2.42 -3.39 -15.81
CA LYS A 134 -2.55 -2.08 -16.45
C LYS A 134 -2.98 -1.05 -15.41
N ILE A 135 -2.01 -0.28 -14.93
CA ILE A 135 -2.19 0.75 -13.91
C ILE A 135 -2.35 2.11 -14.57
N ALA A 136 -3.41 2.83 -14.22
CA ALA A 136 -3.56 4.24 -14.55
C ALA A 136 -3.46 5.09 -13.27
N HIS A 137 -3.00 6.32 -13.41
CA HIS A 137 -2.87 7.26 -12.31
C HIS A 137 -3.82 8.44 -12.47
N VAL A 138 -4.32 8.94 -11.36
CA VAL A 138 -5.17 10.13 -11.30
C VAL A 138 -4.72 11.07 -10.19
N GLY A 139 -4.98 12.37 -10.39
CA GLY A 139 -4.73 13.35 -9.34
C GLY A 139 -5.72 13.19 -8.18
N CYS A 140 -5.22 13.28 -6.96
CA CYS A 140 -6.02 13.41 -5.76
C CYS A 140 -6.10 14.87 -5.31
N LYS A 141 -7.28 15.31 -4.86
CA LYS A 141 -7.47 16.64 -4.32
C LYS A 141 -8.19 16.55 -2.99
N PHE A 142 -7.58 17.11 -1.95
CA PHE A 142 -8.27 17.28 -0.68
C PHE A 142 -9.36 18.32 -0.81
N LEU A 143 -10.56 17.98 -0.34
CA LEU A 143 -11.62 18.94 -0.12
C LEU A 143 -11.48 19.42 1.32
N VAL A 144 -11.03 20.65 1.45
CA VAL A 144 -10.88 21.32 2.75
C VAL A 144 -12.14 22.16 2.99
#